data_22e6f02454223f267bf07fde856a7893
#
_entry.id   22e6f02454223f267bf07fde856a7893
#
_cell.length_a   1.000
_cell.length_b   1.000
_cell.length_c   1.000
_cell.angle_alpha   90.00
_cell.angle_beta   90.00
_cell.angle_gamma   90.00
#
_symmetry.space_group_name_H-M   'P 1'
#
loop_
_entity.id
_entity.type
_entity.pdbx_description
1 polymer ?
#
loop_
_entity_poly.entity_id
_entity_poly.type
_entity_poly.pdbx_seq_one_letter_code
_entity_poly.pdbx_strand_id
1 'polypeptide(L)'
;MLSRRSFALGLVPLGVAGLLPRQLRAESPPDLSLDASKTHVDFKRGKTLLTRYVFDEKVAKPYFWPMNVAGSAVTRSWPMDEGKGEAKDHPHQKSAWFCHGDVIPQGVKFAKNVVNVEGVDFWSEAKGHGKIVCTSARVKGTTLETANEWRTAEGDPILAEARTLTLSSFGATNYLVVLDIDLHAKFCGIVFGDTKEGSLGVRVRESIRVDKGKGRLVNAEGKVSVPKKEACWGLISTWCDYSGPVDDKGTVAGIAVFADPMNTIDTAWHARNYGLLAANPFGREKHAKFPGRKGNNDLVTMKKGDHLKLRYALYLHAGDEKEGKVAKAFEGFERGGKKG
;
A
#
# COMPACT_ATOMS: atom_id res chain seq x y z
N MET A 1 -88.40 -47.97 1.48
CA MET A 1 -87.83 -46.69 1.93
C MET A 1 -86.46 -46.95 2.47
N LEU A 2 -85.43 -46.63 1.69
CA LEU A 2 -83.98 -46.97 1.98
C LEU A 2 -83.30 -45.76 2.50
N SER A 3 -82.78 -45.89 3.71
CA SER A 3 -81.91 -44.95 4.41
C SER A 3 -80.47 -44.99 3.89
N ARG A 4 -79.92 -43.87 3.42
CA ARG A 4 -78.52 -43.74 3.05
C ARG A 4 -77.69 -43.35 4.29
N ARG A 5 -76.75 -44.19 4.63
CA ARG A 5 -75.71 -43.84 5.58
C ARG A 5 -74.47 -43.27 4.85
N SER A 6 -74.15 -42.02 5.17
CA SER A 6 -72.93 -41.34 4.67
C SER A 6 -71.73 -41.71 5.56
N PHE A 7 -70.68 -42.21 4.93
CA PHE A 7 -69.35 -42.39 5.56
C PHE A 7 -68.56 -41.10 5.33
N ALA A 8 -68.15 -40.48 6.44
CA ALA A 8 -67.16 -39.39 6.39
C ALA A 8 -65.75 -39.92 6.53
N LEU A 9 -64.91 -39.81 5.50
CA LEU A 9 -63.49 -40.03 5.56
C LEU A 9 -62.83 -38.74 6.15
N GLY A 10 -62.19 -38.93 7.32
CA GLY A 10 -61.32 -37.91 7.91
C GLY A 10 -59.98 -37.89 7.20
N LEU A 11 -59.68 -36.74 6.57
CA LEU A 11 -58.33 -36.44 6.08
C LEU A 11 -57.46 -35.92 7.22
N VAL A 12 -56.39 -36.62 7.53
CA VAL A 12 -55.32 -36.15 8.41
C VAL A 12 -54.36 -35.32 7.56
N PRO A 13 -54.11 -34.07 7.92
CA PRO A 13 -53.11 -33.28 7.21
C PRO A 13 -51.70 -33.72 7.64
N LEU A 14 -50.89 -34.25 6.72
CA LEU A 14 -49.44 -34.35 6.89
C LEU A 14 -48.85 -32.95 6.94
N GLY A 15 -48.36 -32.57 8.10
CA GLY A 15 -47.59 -31.35 8.32
C GLY A 15 -46.22 -31.49 7.60
N VAL A 16 -46.05 -30.78 6.47
CA VAL A 16 -44.73 -30.55 5.87
C VAL A 16 -44.02 -29.54 6.75
N ALA A 17 -43.09 -30.00 7.56
CA ALA A 17 -42.15 -29.15 8.26
C ALA A 17 -41.25 -28.47 7.21
N GLY A 18 -41.63 -27.27 6.78
CA GLY A 18 -40.80 -26.43 5.93
C GLY A 18 -39.50 -26.11 6.63
N LEU A 19 -38.38 -26.63 6.11
CA LEU A 19 -37.05 -26.16 6.42
C LEU A 19 -36.94 -24.69 5.99
N LEU A 20 -37.15 -23.78 6.95
CA LEU A 20 -36.83 -22.37 6.75
C LEU A 20 -35.35 -22.27 6.37
N PRO A 21 -35.00 -21.59 5.28
CA PRO A 21 -33.61 -21.38 4.93
C PRO A 21 -32.93 -20.63 6.10
N ARG A 22 -31.87 -21.24 6.62
CA ARG A 22 -30.99 -20.65 7.62
C ARG A 22 -30.58 -19.27 7.09
N GLN A 23 -31.16 -18.20 7.63
CA GLN A 23 -30.74 -16.84 7.33
C GLN A 23 -29.25 -16.81 7.61
N LEU A 24 -28.43 -16.65 6.57
CA LEU A 24 -27.03 -16.27 6.70
C LEU A 24 -27.05 -14.97 7.50
N ARG A 25 -26.71 -15.06 8.79
CA ARG A 25 -26.44 -13.87 9.59
C ARG A 25 -25.39 -13.11 8.82
N ALA A 26 -25.75 -11.92 8.34
CA ALA A 26 -24.78 -10.96 7.84
C ALA A 26 -23.74 -10.85 8.95
N GLU A 27 -22.48 -11.21 8.63
CA GLU A 27 -21.38 -10.98 9.56
C GLU A 27 -21.41 -9.51 9.93
N SER A 28 -21.42 -9.22 11.22
CA SER A 28 -21.32 -7.84 11.71
C SER A 28 -20.14 -7.20 11.03
N PRO A 29 -20.26 -5.93 10.56
CA PRO A 29 -19.12 -5.27 9.94
C PRO A 29 -17.92 -5.38 10.87
N PRO A 30 -16.72 -5.66 10.35
CA PRO A 30 -15.54 -5.81 11.18
C PRO A 30 -15.35 -4.56 12.04
N ASP A 31 -15.06 -4.77 13.32
CA ASP A 31 -14.79 -3.70 14.29
C ASP A 31 -13.42 -3.04 13.95
N LEU A 32 -13.40 -2.23 12.91
CA LEU A 32 -12.25 -1.47 12.47
C LEU A 32 -12.24 -0.12 13.16
N SER A 33 -11.10 0.24 13.73
CA SER A 33 -10.91 1.52 14.41
C SER A 33 -9.52 2.10 14.17
N LEU A 34 -9.41 3.40 14.36
CA LEU A 34 -8.17 4.14 14.34
C LEU A 34 -7.98 4.85 15.68
N ASP A 35 -6.88 4.56 16.38
CA ASP A 35 -6.53 5.17 17.65
C ASP A 35 -5.37 6.15 17.46
N ALA A 36 -5.65 7.44 17.64
CA ALA A 36 -4.69 8.53 17.41
C ALA A 36 -3.84 8.81 18.65
N SER A 37 -2.54 9.05 18.42
CA SER A 37 -1.61 9.66 19.37
C SER A 37 -0.95 10.91 18.77
N LYS A 38 -0.01 11.51 19.49
CA LYS A 38 0.74 12.70 19.01
C LYS A 38 1.68 12.39 17.84
N THR A 39 2.17 11.15 17.75
CA THR A 39 3.26 10.76 16.84
C THR A 39 2.88 9.64 15.86
N HIS A 40 1.71 9.03 16.05
CA HIS A 40 1.23 7.93 15.22
C HIS A 40 -0.28 7.72 15.35
N VAL A 41 -0.82 6.93 14.43
CA VAL A 41 -2.18 6.37 14.50
C VAL A 41 -2.12 4.87 14.35
N ASP A 42 -2.75 4.14 15.28
CA ASP A 42 -2.94 2.69 15.23
C ASP A 42 -4.18 2.34 14.43
N PHE A 43 -4.03 1.48 13.44
CA PHE A 43 -5.10 0.91 12.64
C PHE A 43 -5.40 -0.48 13.20
N LYS A 44 -6.62 -0.71 13.67
CA LYS A 44 -6.98 -1.90 14.46
C LYS A 44 -8.19 -2.63 13.90
N ARG A 45 -8.27 -3.93 14.26
CA ARG A 45 -9.49 -4.75 14.19
C ARG A 45 -9.78 -5.28 15.58
N GLY A 46 -10.80 -4.74 16.25
CA GLY A 46 -11.02 -4.93 17.66
C GLY A 46 -9.80 -4.53 18.49
N LYS A 47 -9.21 -5.46 19.23
CA LYS A 47 -7.98 -5.22 20.00
C LYS A 47 -6.68 -5.49 19.20
N THR A 48 -6.78 -6.05 17.99
CA THR A 48 -5.62 -6.47 17.19
C THR A 48 -5.07 -5.30 16.39
N LEU A 49 -3.79 -5.00 16.57
CA LEU A 49 -3.07 -4.04 15.74
C LEU A 49 -2.86 -4.63 14.34
N LEU A 50 -3.42 -3.97 13.31
CA LEU A 50 -3.19 -4.29 11.90
C LEU A 50 -1.92 -3.60 11.41
N THR A 51 -1.84 -2.28 11.64
CA THR A 51 -0.66 -1.49 11.33
C THR A 51 -0.67 -0.19 12.14
N ARG A 52 0.48 0.48 12.20
CA ARG A 52 0.67 1.80 12.79
C ARG A 52 1.21 2.75 11.73
N TYR A 53 0.61 3.90 11.56
CA TYR A 53 1.13 4.98 10.74
C TYR A 53 1.90 5.97 11.61
N VAL A 54 3.21 6.02 11.44
CA VAL A 54 4.14 6.85 12.23
C VAL A 54 4.43 8.14 11.49
N PHE A 55 4.27 9.28 12.16
CA PHE A 55 4.56 10.62 11.62
C PHE A 55 5.25 11.53 12.65
N ASP A 56 6.02 10.94 13.56
CA ASP A 56 6.85 11.68 14.52
C ASP A 56 7.80 12.66 13.79
N GLU A 57 8.04 13.85 14.35
CA GLU A 57 8.93 14.86 13.77
C GLU A 57 10.39 14.40 13.61
N LYS A 58 10.78 13.35 14.38
CA LYS A 58 12.13 12.76 14.33
C LYS A 58 12.35 11.85 13.14
N VAL A 59 11.29 11.41 12.44
CA VAL A 59 11.45 10.57 11.27
C VAL A 59 11.67 11.42 10.02
N ALA A 60 12.37 10.87 9.04
CA ALA A 60 12.62 11.58 7.77
C ALA A 60 11.36 11.71 6.92
N LYS A 61 10.44 10.75 7.06
CA LYS A 61 9.16 10.69 6.36
C LYS A 61 8.18 9.81 7.11
N PRO A 62 6.87 10.03 6.98
CA PRO A 62 5.85 9.12 7.54
C PRO A 62 5.93 7.73 6.92
N TYR A 63 5.67 6.69 7.73
CA TYR A 63 5.69 5.30 7.29
C TYR A 63 4.72 4.43 8.11
N PHE A 64 4.38 3.27 7.57
CA PHE A 64 3.62 2.23 8.28
C PHE A 64 4.57 1.20 8.89
N TRP A 65 4.36 0.82 10.15
CA TRP A 65 5.06 -0.30 10.81
C TRP A 65 4.44 -0.65 12.17
N PRO A 66 4.31 -1.95 12.52
CA PRO A 66 4.40 -3.10 11.61
C PRO A 66 3.21 -3.19 10.66
N MET A 67 3.27 -4.03 9.63
CA MET A 67 2.09 -4.39 8.82
C MET A 67 1.79 -5.87 9.05
N ASN A 68 0.70 -6.15 9.78
CA ASN A 68 0.36 -7.48 10.31
C ASN A 68 -0.82 -8.08 9.56
N VAL A 69 -0.71 -9.36 9.22
CA VAL A 69 -1.82 -10.20 8.77
C VAL A 69 -1.60 -11.63 9.24
N ALA A 70 -2.66 -12.37 9.52
CA ALA A 70 -2.59 -13.73 10.04
C ALA A 70 -1.71 -13.87 11.32
N GLY A 71 -1.68 -12.82 12.17
CA GLY A 71 -0.91 -12.80 13.41
C GLY A 71 0.59 -12.52 13.26
N SER A 72 1.08 -12.22 12.07
CA SER A 72 2.51 -11.97 11.80
C SER A 72 2.72 -10.72 10.95
N ALA A 73 3.87 -10.05 11.15
CA ALA A 73 4.29 -8.95 10.28
C ALA A 73 4.76 -9.50 8.93
N VAL A 74 4.29 -8.91 7.83
CA VAL A 74 4.74 -9.22 6.47
C VAL A 74 5.88 -8.31 6.02
N THR A 75 6.06 -7.17 6.68
CA THR A 75 7.14 -6.23 6.40
C THR A 75 8.30 -6.40 7.36
N ARG A 76 9.48 -5.92 6.94
CA ARG A 76 10.72 -5.95 7.72
C ARG A 76 10.59 -5.13 9.01
N SER A 77 11.22 -5.61 10.09
CA SER A 77 11.25 -4.91 11.39
C SER A 77 12.40 -3.91 11.48
N TRP A 78 13.59 -4.26 10.95
CA TRP A 78 14.72 -3.33 10.97
C TRP A 78 14.53 -2.18 9.97
N PRO A 79 14.88 -0.92 10.31
CA PRO A 79 15.56 -0.44 11.51
C PRO A 79 14.62 0.06 12.62
N MET A 80 13.31 -0.19 12.53
CA MET A 80 12.35 0.27 13.54
C MET A 80 12.45 -0.51 14.85
N ASP A 81 12.99 -1.74 14.77
CA ASP A 81 13.30 -2.64 15.86
C ASP A 81 14.67 -3.31 15.57
N GLU A 82 15.18 -4.12 16.49
CA GLU A 82 16.46 -4.83 16.33
C GLU A 82 16.56 -5.68 15.06
N GLY A 83 15.41 -6.16 14.56
CA GLY A 83 15.32 -6.95 13.33
C GLY A 83 16.21 -8.18 13.40
N LYS A 84 16.06 -9.01 14.45
CA LYS A 84 16.87 -10.21 14.66
C LYS A 84 16.81 -11.13 13.43
N GLY A 85 17.98 -11.41 12.85
CA GLY A 85 18.11 -12.25 11.65
C GLY A 85 17.79 -11.52 10.33
N GLU A 86 17.43 -10.24 10.37
CA GLU A 86 17.18 -9.44 9.17
C GLU A 86 18.45 -8.77 8.64
N ALA A 87 18.50 -8.57 7.31
CA ALA A 87 19.58 -7.81 6.68
C ALA A 87 19.55 -6.35 7.12
N LYS A 88 20.69 -5.83 7.59
CA LYS A 88 20.84 -4.43 8.02
C LYS A 88 21.31 -3.54 6.86
N ASP A 89 20.67 -3.72 5.71
CA ASP A 89 20.86 -2.90 4.51
C ASP A 89 19.74 -1.85 4.38
N HIS A 90 19.97 -0.78 3.60
CA HIS A 90 18.93 0.22 3.26
C HIS A 90 18.10 0.68 4.47
N PRO A 91 18.68 1.37 5.47
CA PRO A 91 17.98 1.79 6.70
C PRO A 91 16.79 2.72 6.44
N HIS A 92 16.76 3.36 5.28
CA HIS A 92 15.67 4.22 4.81
C HIS A 92 14.42 3.45 4.32
N GLN A 93 14.53 2.13 4.07
CA GLN A 93 13.41 1.30 3.63
C GLN A 93 12.60 0.80 4.84
N LYS A 94 11.84 1.70 5.46
CA LYS A 94 11.09 1.45 6.72
C LYS A 94 9.70 0.90 6.41
N SER A 95 9.60 -0.45 6.33
CA SER A 95 8.32 -1.19 6.20
C SER A 95 7.50 -0.76 4.97
N ALA A 96 6.61 0.26 5.08
CA ALA A 96 5.90 0.82 3.93
C ALA A 96 5.84 2.36 4.04
N TRP A 97 6.16 3.08 2.97
CA TRP A 97 6.27 4.55 2.97
C TRP A 97 5.97 5.13 1.59
N PHE A 98 5.67 6.44 1.53
CA PHE A 98 5.51 7.19 0.29
C PHE A 98 6.46 8.40 0.26
N CYS A 99 7.30 8.47 -0.79
CA CYS A 99 8.19 9.61 -1.10
C CYS A 99 8.75 9.47 -2.52
N HIS A 100 9.62 10.38 -2.96
CA HIS A 100 10.37 10.25 -4.22
C HIS A 100 11.83 10.67 -4.01
N GLY A 101 12.75 9.99 -4.70
CA GLY A 101 14.19 10.16 -4.49
C GLY A 101 14.81 11.34 -5.23
N ASP A 102 14.05 12.03 -6.08
CA ASP A 102 14.57 13.20 -6.82
C ASP A 102 13.43 14.19 -7.09
N VAL A 103 13.27 15.19 -6.21
CA VAL A 103 12.25 16.23 -6.33
C VAL A 103 12.94 17.57 -6.57
N ILE A 104 12.81 18.12 -7.77
CA ILE A 104 13.53 19.30 -8.25
C ILE A 104 12.63 20.53 -8.08
N PRO A 105 12.88 21.40 -7.07
CA PRO A 105 12.11 22.63 -6.88
C PRO A 105 12.64 23.70 -7.84
N GLN A 106 11.75 24.31 -8.62
CA GLN A 106 12.12 25.32 -9.60
C GLN A 106 12.31 26.70 -8.95
N GLY A 107 13.44 27.32 -9.22
CA GLY A 107 13.75 28.66 -8.70
C GLY A 107 14.10 28.72 -7.21
N VAL A 108 14.20 27.58 -6.53
CA VAL A 108 14.60 27.47 -5.10
C VAL A 108 16.06 27.05 -5.03
N LYS A 109 16.83 27.74 -4.20
CA LYS A 109 18.21 27.34 -3.85
C LYS A 109 18.17 26.33 -2.71
N PHE A 110 18.86 25.24 -2.83
CA PHE A 110 19.03 24.22 -1.78
C PHE A 110 20.41 23.58 -1.93
N ALA A 111 20.92 22.98 -0.84
CA ALA A 111 22.19 22.27 -0.85
C ALA A 111 22.05 20.93 -1.59
N LYS A 112 22.83 20.73 -2.66
CA LYS A 112 22.92 19.45 -3.38
C LYS A 112 23.95 18.55 -2.67
N ASN A 113 23.49 17.71 -1.78
CA ASN A 113 24.38 16.89 -0.94
C ASN A 113 24.28 15.39 -1.26
N VAL A 114 23.36 14.97 -2.13
CA VAL A 114 23.16 13.56 -2.47
C VAL A 114 23.69 13.31 -3.89
N VAL A 115 24.57 12.34 -4.03
CA VAL A 115 25.20 11.99 -5.32
C VAL A 115 24.15 11.40 -6.27
N ASN A 116 24.21 11.81 -7.56
CA ASN A 116 23.28 11.38 -8.62
C ASN A 116 21.82 11.78 -8.43
N VAL A 117 21.53 12.79 -7.60
CA VAL A 117 20.22 13.42 -7.44
C VAL A 117 20.32 14.88 -7.85
N GLU A 118 19.44 15.33 -8.74
CA GLU A 118 19.42 16.73 -9.22
C GLU A 118 18.64 17.63 -8.26
N GLY A 119 17.59 17.13 -7.66
CA GLY A 119 16.74 17.80 -6.70
C GLY A 119 17.02 17.40 -5.25
N VAL A 120 15.96 17.35 -4.47
CA VAL A 120 15.96 16.92 -3.07
C VAL A 120 15.62 15.45 -3.00
N ASP A 121 16.47 14.65 -2.36
CA ASP A 121 16.23 13.23 -2.12
C ASP A 121 15.40 13.03 -0.85
N PHE A 122 14.21 12.46 -0.99
CA PHE A 122 13.35 12.06 0.14
C PHE A 122 13.38 10.54 0.40
N TRP A 123 14.14 9.78 -0.41
CA TRP A 123 14.16 8.32 -0.32
C TRP A 123 15.28 7.80 0.58
N SER A 124 16.54 8.19 0.31
CA SER A 124 17.73 7.49 0.85
C SER A 124 18.09 7.84 2.30
N GLU A 125 17.54 8.90 2.87
CA GLU A 125 17.93 9.43 4.20
C GLU A 125 19.44 9.64 4.36
N ALA A 126 20.16 9.88 3.25
CA ALA A 126 21.57 10.24 3.25
C ALA A 126 21.79 11.66 3.78
N LYS A 127 23.03 12.04 4.09
CA LYS A 127 23.35 13.41 4.54
C LYS A 127 22.83 14.43 3.51
N GLY A 128 22.02 15.39 3.97
CA GLY A 128 21.42 16.41 3.10
C GLY A 128 20.12 15.99 2.44
N HIS A 129 19.53 14.86 2.85
CA HIS A 129 18.20 14.45 2.39
C HIS A 129 17.10 15.41 2.84
N GLY A 130 16.00 15.46 2.10
CA GLY A 130 14.80 16.19 2.51
C GLY A 130 13.99 15.45 3.56
N LYS A 131 13.03 16.15 4.17
CA LYS A 131 12.10 15.59 5.15
C LYS A 131 10.65 15.81 4.72
N ILE A 132 9.80 14.81 4.96
CA ILE A 132 8.35 14.94 4.84
C ILE A 132 7.78 15.06 6.25
N VAL A 133 7.34 16.27 6.59
CA VAL A 133 6.87 16.61 7.95
C VAL A 133 5.35 16.66 7.96
N CYS A 134 4.73 15.85 8.83
CA CYS A 134 3.29 15.91 9.07
C CYS A 134 2.96 17.16 9.90
N THR A 135 2.19 18.09 9.33
CA THR A 135 1.79 19.34 9.98
C THR A 135 0.43 19.26 10.65
N SER A 136 -0.41 18.32 10.23
CA SER A 136 -1.66 18.01 10.90
C SER A 136 -2.08 16.56 10.63
N ALA A 137 -2.78 15.96 11.61
CA ALA A 137 -3.38 14.63 11.51
C ALA A 137 -4.77 14.64 12.16
N ARG A 138 -5.76 14.08 11.46
CA ARG A 138 -7.15 14.02 11.93
C ARG A 138 -7.76 12.66 11.62
N VAL A 139 -8.31 12.00 12.63
CA VAL A 139 -9.04 10.74 12.48
C VAL A 139 -10.55 11.01 12.36
N LYS A 140 -11.21 10.33 11.41
CA LYS A 140 -12.65 10.32 11.22
C LYS A 140 -13.11 8.91 10.85
N GLY A 141 -13.70 8.19 11.80
CA GLY A 141 -14.08 6.78 11.62
C GLY A 141 -12.85 5.93 11.30
N THR A 142 -12.85 5.26 10.16
CA THR A 142 -11.72 4.43 9.67
C THR A 142 -10.78 5.19 8.71
N THR A 143 -10.84 6.51 8.72
CA THR A 143 -10.05 7.37 7.84
C THR A 143 -9.13 8.28 8.67
N LEU A 144 -7.87 8.37 8.26
CA LEU A 144 -6.89 9.33 8.74
C LEU A 144 -6.59 10.33 7.61
N GLU A 145 -6.79 11.61 7.88
CA GLU A 145 -6.41 12.72 7.00
C GLU A 145 -5.13 13.36 7.55
N THR A 146 -4.11 13.54 6.71
CA THR A 146 -2.88 14.25 7.09
C THR A 146 -2.56 15.35 6.10
N ALA A 147 -2.02 16.48 6.59
CA ALA A 147 -1.32 17.46 5.79
C ALA A 147 0.18 17.31 6.03
N ASN A 148 0.95 17.29 4.97
CA ASN A 148 2.39 17.11 5.02
C ASN A 148 3.09 18.22 4.21
N GLU A 149 4.29 18.56 4.62
CA GLU A 149 5.21 19.41 3.85
C GLU A 149 6.48 18.65 3.54
N TRP A 150 6.86 18.65 2.26
CA TRP A 150 8.13 18.15 1.80
C TRP A 150 9.13 19.28 1.86
N ARG A 151 10.14 19.14 2.70
CA ARG A 151 11.10 20.20 3.02
C ARG A 151 12.51 19.83 2.61
N THR A 152 13.30 20.82 2.21
CA THR A 152 14.75 20.65 1.98
C THR A 152 15.46 20.26 3.28
N ALA A 153 16.74 19.95 3.22
CA ALA A 153 17.57 19.68 4.39
C ALA A 153 17.67 20.89 5.33
N GLU A 154 17.56 22.10 4.78
CA GLU A 154 17.56 23.37 5.51
C GLU A 154 16.21 23.66 6.18
N GLY A 155 15.16 22.89 5.84
CA GLY A 155 13.82 23.03 6.41
C GLY A 155 12.84 23.82 5.55
N ASP A 156 13.25 24.32 4.39
CA ASP A 156 12.40 25.10 3.49
C ASP A 156 11.35 24.21 2.80
N PRO A 157 10.05 24.55 2.88
CA PRO A 157 9.01 23.76 2.24
C PRO A 157 9.01 23.99 0.73
N ILE A 158 9.02 22.89 -0.06
CA ILE A 158 9.02 22.92 -1.52
C ILE A 158 7.74 22.34 -2.13
N LEU A 159 7.08 21.40 -1.45
CA LEU A 159 5.86 20.73 -1.91
C LEU A 159 4.91 20.49 -0.73
N ALA A 160 3.64 20.78 -0.90
CA ALA A 160 2.60 20.41 0.06
C ALA A 160 1.95 19.09 -0.37
N GLU A 161 1.48 18.32 0.60
CA GLU A 161 0.77 17.07 0.36
C GLU A 161 -0.41 16.93 1.31
N ALA A 162 -1.60 16.60 0.79
CA ALA A 162 -2.69 16.05 1.55
C ALA A 162 -2.76 14.53 1.31
N ARG A 163 -2.81 13.75 2.39
CA ARG A 163 -2.90 12.30 2.31
C ARG A 163 -4.07 11.80 3.12
N THR A 164 -4.98 11.07 2.48
CA THR A 164 -6.10 10.39 3.12
C THR A 164 -5.83 8.89 3.12
N LEU A 165 -5.84 8.29 4.32
CA LEU A 165 -5.60 6.87 4.53
C LEU A 165 -6.88 6.24 5.05
N THR A 166 -7.49 5.34 4.26
CA THR A 166 -8.76 4.70 4.64
C THR A 166 -8.56 3.20 4.86
N LEU A 167 -8.86 2.74 6.09
CA LEU A 167 -8.85 1.32 6.45
C LEU A 167 -10.16 0.68 6.04
N SER A 168 -10.10 -0.44 5.31
CA SER A 168 -11.26 -1.25 4.97
C SER A 168 -10.94 -2.75 5.06
N SER A 169 -11.98 -3.54 5.31
CA SER A 169 -11.87 -4.99 5.46
C SER A 169 -12.09 -5.71 4.13
N PHE A 170 -11.41 -6.83 3.95
CA PHE A 170 -11.68 -7.77 2.86
C PHE A 170 -11.76 -9.19 3.45
N GLY A 171 -12.98 -9.59 3.80
CA GLY A 171 -13.21 -10.80 4.59
C GLY A 171 -12.77 -10.66 6.06
N ALA A 172 -12.63 -11.78 6.75
CA ALA A 172 -12.36 -11.79 8.19
C ALA A 172 -10.92 -11.38 8.55
N THR A 173 -9.94 -11.75 7.72
CA THR A 173 -8.50 -11.61 8.02
C THR A 173 -7.87 -10.47 7.24
N ASN A 174 -8.18 -10.36 5.95
CA ASN A 174 -7.51 -9.44 5.03
C ASN A 174 -8.04 -8.00 5.17
N TYR A 175 -7.22 -7.04 4.78
CA TYR A 175 -7.60 -5.63 4.83
C TYR A 175 -6.84 -4.80 3.80
N LEU A 176 -7.41 -3.64 3.48
CA LEU A 176 -6.78 -2.62 2.64
C LEU A 176 -6.56 -1.36 3.46
N VAL A 177 -5.44 -0.71 3.18
CA VAL A 177 -5.26 0.71 3.48
C VAL A 177 -5.19 1.42 2.13
N VAL A 178 -6.22 2.18 1.80
CA VAL A 178 -6.27 3.01 0.58
C VAL A 178 -5.57 4.33 0.88
N LEU A 179 -4.71 4.76 -0.03
CA LEU A 179 -3.96 6.01 0.03
C LEU A 179 -4.43 6.92 -1.11
N ASP A 180 -5.19 7.96 -0.79
CA ASP A 180 -5.48 9.07 -1.69
C ASP A 180 -4.49 10.19 -1.38
N ILE A 181 -3.67 10.57 -2.36
CA ILE A 181 -2.56 11.51 -2.20
C ILE A 181 -2.78 12.68 -3.16
N ASP A 182 -2.77 13.90 -2.65
CA ASP A 182 -2.82 15.13 -3.44
C ASP A 182 -1.52 15.91 -3.21
N LEU A 183 -0.63 15.87 -4.19
CA LEU A 183 0.61 16.65 -4.22
C LEU A 183 0.28 18.04 -4.79
N HIS A 184 0.54 19.09 -4.02
CA HIS A 184 0.26 20.47 -4.39
C HIS A 184 1.56 21.29 -4.49
N ALA A 185 1.90 21.76 -5.67
CA ALA A 185 3.05 22.63 -5.95
C ALA A 185 2.84 24.04 -5.37
N LYS A 186 2.50 24.11 -4.08
CA LYS A 186 2.10 25.34 -3.36
C LYS A 186 3.21 26.41 -3.33
N PHE A 187 4.44 25.97 -3.13
CA PHE A 187 5.56 26.89 -2.83
C PHE A 187 6.32 27.30 -4.09
N CYS A 188 6.57 26.35 -5.00
CA CYS A 188 7.30 26.56 -6.26
C CYS A 188 6.81 25.54 -7.30
N GLY A 189 7.28 25.65 -8.55
CA GLY A 189 7.14 24.59 -9.53
C GLY A 189 7.99 23.38 -9.14
N ILE A 190 7.56 22.18 -9.52
CA ILE A 190 8.22 20.91 -9.19
C ILE A 190 8.44 20.10 -10.46
N VAL A 191 9.62 19.49 -10.57
CA VAL A 191 9.90 18.44 -11.53
C VAL A 191 10.24 17.17 -10.74
N PHE A 192 9.57 16.06 -11.01
CA PHE A 192 9.96 14.75 -10.47
C PHE A 192 11.03 14.14 -11.37
N GLY A 193 12.24 14.00 -10.83
CA GLY A 193 13.39 13.47 -11.54
C GLY A 193 13.24 12.00 -11.90
N ASP A 194 13.95 11.57 -12.93
CA ASP A 194 13.97 10.19 -13.40
C ASP A 194 14.85 9.34 -12.47
N THR A 195 14.27 8.75 -11.47
CA THR A 195 14.94 7.79 -10.59
C THR A 195 14.07 6.55 -10.36
N LYS A 196 14.71 5.40 -10.14
CA LYS A 196 14.01 4.20 -9.67
C LYS A 196 13.54 4.32 -8.20
N GLU A 197 14.13 5.23 -7.44
CA GLU A 197 13.91 5.42 -6.00
C GLU A 197 12.61 6.20 -5.73
N GLY A 198 11.48 5.54 -5.90
CA GLY A 198 10.13 6.10 -5.74
C GLY A 198 9.06 5.04 -5.98
N SER A 199 7.81 5.25 -5.61
CA SER A 199 7.30 6.29 -4.71
C SER A 199 6.63 5.68 -3.49
N LEU A 200 5.61 4.78 -3.67
CA LEU A 200 5.02 3.99 -2.60
C LEU A 200 5.82 2.70 -2.43
N GLY A 201 6.77 2.72 -1.50
CA GLY A 201 7.68 1.61 -1.23
C GLY A 201 7.18 0.68 -0.13
N VAL A 202 7.45 -0.61 -0.29
CA VAL A 202 7.26 -1.66 0.72
C VAL A 202 8.54 -2.47 0.80
N ARG A 203 9.04 -2.70 2.02
CA ARG A 203 10.12 -3.65 2.27
C ARG A 203 9.58 -4.85 3.04
N VAL A 204 9.51 -6.01 2.39
CA VAL A 204 9.04 -7.24 3.02
C VAL A 204 10.12 -7.86 3.92
N ARG A 205 9.69 -8.72 4.84
CA ARG A 205 10.59 -9.45 5.75
C ARG A 205 11.47 -10.45 5.00
N GLU A 206 12.56 -10.91 5.64
CA GLU A 206 13.58 -11.77 5.01
C GLU A 206 13.01 -13.10 4.48
N SER A 207 12.07 -13.73 5.19
CA SER A 207 11.50 -15.03 4.80
C SER A 207 10.62 -14.95 3.54
N ILE A 208 10.09 -13.76 3.22
CA ILE A 208 9.25 -13.51 2.03
C ILE A 208 10.11 -13.12 0.81
N ARG A 209 11.39 -12.82 0.96
CA ARG A 209 12.26 -12.45 -0.18
C ARG A 209 12.35 -13.58 -1.21
N VAL A 210 12.49 -13.20 -2.49
CA VAL A 210 12.69 -14.15 -3.60
C VAL A 210 14.12 -14.68 -3.64
N ASP A 211 15.13 -13.83 -3.37
CA ASP A 211 16.55 -14.19 -3.54
C ASP A 211 17.11 -15.09 -2.43
N LYS A 212 16.67 -14.91 -1.19
CA LYS A 212 17.16 -15.64 -0.01
C LYS A 212 16.07 -16.30 0.82
N GLY A 213 14.83 -15.87 0.65
CA GLY A 213 13.66 -16.43 1.32
C GLY A 213 12.98 -17.52 0.47
N LYS A 214 11.73 -17.76 0.79
CA LYS A 214 10.83 -18.66 0.05
C LYS A 214 9.64 -17.90 -0.54
N GLY A 215 9.83 -16.60 -0.79
CA GLY A 215 8.78 -15.71 -1.25
C GLY A 215 8.55 -15.78 -2.75
N ARG A 216 7.44 -15.19 -3.14
CA ARG A 216 6.96 -15.03 -4.50
C ARG A 216 6.65 -13.56 -4.76
N LEU A 217 7.12 -13.05 -5.89
CA LEU A 217 6.82 -11.70 -6.37
C LEU A 217 6.16 -11.84 -7.74
N VAL A 218 4.93 -11.35 -7.89
CA VAL A 218 4.12 -11.47 -9.11
C VAL A 218 3.37 -10.17 -9.39
N ASN A 219 3.14 -9.87 -10.67
CA ASN A 219 2.32 -8.73 -11.10
C ASN A 219 0.98 -9.17 -11.72
N ALA A 220 0.11 -8.19 -12.06
CA ALA A 220 -1.21 -8.42 -12.63
C ALA A 220 -1.20 -9.23 -13.94
N GLU A 221 -0.13 -9.11 -14.73
CA GLU A 221 0.05 -9.85 -15.99
C GLU A 221 0.63 -11.26 -15.80
N GLY A 222 0.72 -11.73 -14.55
CA GLY A 222 1.22 -13.05 -14.21
C GLY A 222 2.74 -13.21 -14.39
N LYS A 223 3.52 -12.12 -14.48
CA LYS A 223 4.97 -12.18 -14.48
C LYS A 223 5.45 -12.52 -13.08
N VAL A 224 6.21 -13.62 -12.96
CA VAL A 224 6.72 -14.12 -11.68
C VAL A 224 8.23 -13.94 -11.64
N SER A 225 8.72 -13.20 -10.65
CA SER A 225 10.14 -13.11 -10.36
C SER A 225 10.65 -14.39 -9.70
N VAL A 226 11.82 -14.84 -10.12
CA VAL A 226 12.52 -15.99 -9.57
C VAL A 226 13.96 -15.60 -9.19
N PRO A 227 14.68 -16.37 -8.38
CA PRO A 227 16.08 -16.09 -8.08
C PRO A 227 16.87 -15.79 -9.37
N LYS A 228 17.62 -14.68 -9.39
CA LYS A 228 18.39 -14.15 -10.53
C LYS A 228 17.60 -13.59 -11.72
N LYS A 229 16.23 -13.57 -11.69
CA LYS A 229 15.39 -12.97 -12.73
C LYS A 229 14.29 -12.12 -12.11
N GLU A 230 14.44 -10.80 -12.15
CA GLU A 230 13.47 -9.83 -11.66
C GLU A 230 12.41 -9.53 -12.73
N ALA A 231 11.46 -10.46 -12.90
CA ALA A 231 10.50 -10.43 -14.00
C ALA A 231 9.47 -9.29 -13.92
N CYS A 232 9.27 -8.70 -12.72
CA CYS A 232 8.38 -7.56 -12.50
C CYS A 232 9.10 -6.20 -12.56
N TRP A 233 10.44 -6.20 -12.65
CA TRP A 233 11.25 -4.99 -12.66
C TRP A 233 10.87 -4.03 -13.79
N GLY A 234 10.53 -2.78 -13.41
CA GLY A 234 10.32 -1.67 -14.33
C GLY A 234 9.16 -1.84 -15.31
N LEU A 235 8.34 -2.88 -15.18
CA LEU A 235 7.14 -3.08 -16.00
C LEU A 235 6.00 -2.18 -15.49
N ILE A 236 5.12 -1.74 -16.40
CA ILE A 236 3.85 -1.12 -16.06
C ILE A 236 2.86 -2.22 -15.72
N SER A 237 2.16 -2.08 -14.60
CA SER A 237 1.13 -3.02 -14.14
C SER A 237 0.20 -2.32 -13.14
N THR A 238 -1.01 -2.84 -12.97
CA THR A 238 -1.99 -2.28 -12.04
C THR A 238 -1.75 -2.71 -10.59
N TRP A 239 -1.07 -3.84 -10.38
CA TRP A 239 -0.65 -4.29 -9.06
C TRP A 239 0.57 -5.20 -9.13
N CYS A 240 1.32 -5.24 -8.03
CA CYS A 240 2.30 -6.26 -7.73
C CYS A 240 2.07 -6.80 -6.32
N ASP A 241 2.27 -8.09 -6.15
CA ASP A 241 2.15 -8.83 -4.89
C ASP A 241 3.49 -9.42 -4.47
N TYR A 242 3.75 -9.37 -3.17
CA TYR A 242 4.87 -10.04 -2.54
C TYR A 242 4.35 -10.91 -1.39
N SER A 243 4.40 -12.22 -1.52
CA SER A 243 3.89 -13.18 -0.54
C SER A 243 4.88 -14.32 -0.25
N GLY A 244 4.75 -14.95 0.92
CA GLY A 244 5.59 -16.06 1.33
C GLY A 244 5.43 -16.40 2.81
N PRO A 245 6.27 -17.31 3.36
CA PRO A 245 6.17 -17.76 4.73
C PRO A 245 6.49 -16.66 5.74
N VAL A 246 5.64 -16.47 6.74
CA VAL A 246 5.77 -15.42 7.79
C VAL A 246 6.15 -15.99 9.16
N ASP A 247 6.18 -17.30 9.30
CA ASP A 247 6.59 -17.98 10.53
C ASP A 247 7.27 -19.33 10.23
N ASP A 248 7.79 -19.99 11.26
CA ASP A 248 8.45 -21.29 11.16
C ASP A 248 7.47 -22.45 10.90
N LYS A 249 6.17 -22.21 11.04
CA LYS A 249 5.10 -23.19 10.73
C LYS A 249 4.74 -23.21 9.26
N GLY A 250 5.29 -22.27 8.47
CA GLY A 250 5.02 -22.14 7.05
C GLY A 250 3.72 -21.41 6.73
N THR A 251 3.15 -20.64 7.69
CA THR A 251 2.02 -19.76 7.42
C THR A 251 2.39 -18.78 6.31
N VAL A 252 1.61 -18.76 5.22
CA VAL A 252 1.84 -17.85 4.09
C VAL A 252 0.98 -16.61 4.25
N ALA A 253 1.59 -15.46 4.01
CA ALA A 253 0.90 -14.16 3.97
C ALA A 253 1.62 -13.22 3.01
N GLY A 254 0.95 -12.15 2.59
CA GLY A 254 1.50 -11.23 1.62
C GLY A 254 0.99 -9.81 1.73
N ILE A 255 1.61 -8.97 0.93
CA ILE A 255 1.23 -7.59 0.69
C ILE A 255 1.23 -7.31 -0.80
N ALA A 256 0.05 -6.94 -1.33
CA ALA A 256 -0.05 -6.40 -2.67
C ALA A 256 -0.13 -4.87 -2.62
N VAL A 257 0.54 -4.22 -3.55
CA VAL A 257 0.40 -2.78 -3.78
C VAL A 257 -0.44 -2.60 -5.03
N PHE A 258 -1.52 -1.82 -4.91
CA PHE A 258 -2.43 -1.48 -6.01
C PHE A 258 -2.18 -0.06 -6.49
N ALA A 259 -2.16 0.13 -7.80
CA ALA A 259 -2.16 1.45 -8.44
C ALA A 259 -3.49 1.64 -9.17
N ASP A 260 -4.20 2.74 -8.89
CA ASP A 260 -5.48 3.01 -9.54
C ASP A 260 -5.25 3.30 -11.04
N PRO A 261 -5.94 2.60 -11.96
CA PRO A 261 -5.87 2.88 -13.40
C PRO A 261 -6.32 4.30 -13.77
N MET A 262 -7.05 4.98 -12.88
CA MET A 262 -7.45 6.38 -13.07
C MET A 262 -6.36 7.39 -12.69
N ASN A 263 -5.21 6.95 -12.16
CA ASN A 263 -4.06 7.82 -12.02
C ASN A 263 -3.66 8.36 -13.40
N THR A 264 -3.42 9.66 -13.49
CA THR A 264 -3.04 10.31 -14.75
C THR A 264 -1.67 9.87 -15.28
N ILE A 265 -0.92 9.14 -14.46
CA ILE A 265 0.41 8.63 -14.76
C ILE A 265 0.45 7.15 -14.42
N ASP A 266 0.76 6.33 -15.42
CA ASP A 266 0.94 4.88 -15.20
C ASP A 266 2.04 4.60 -14.17
N THR A 267 1.89 3.50 -13.47
CA THR A 267 2.86 3.04 -12.48
C THR A 267 3.77 1.97 -13.06
N ALA A 268 5.08 2.25 -13.07
CA ALA A 268 6.12 1.24 -13.28
C ALA A 268 6.63 0.73 -11.92
N TRP A 269 7.14 -0.50 -11.86
CA TRP A 269 7.44 -1.15 -10.58
C TRP A 269 8.92 -1.26 -10.30
N HIS A 270 9.42 -0.59 -9.26
CA HIS A 270 10.72 -0.90 -8.67
C HIS A 270 10.58 -2.16 -7.81
N ALA A 271 10.50 -3.30 -8.47
CA ALA A 271 10.25 -4.61 -7.87
C ALA A 271 11.53 -5.46 -7.86
N ARG A 272 12.05 -5.76 -6.67
CA ARG A 272 13.37 -6.37 -6.48
C ARG A 272 13.28 -7.68 -5.68
N ASN A 273 14.04 -8.66 -6.09
CA ASN A 273 14.10 -9.97 -5.43
C ASN A 273 14.58 -9.91 -3.97
N TYR A 274 15.29 -8.85 -3.57
CA TYR A 274 15.75 -8.64 -2.20
C TYR A 274 14.66 -8.09 -1.24
N GLY A 275 13.39 -8.09 -1.67
CA GLY A 275 12.26 -7.74 -0.80
C GLY A 275 11.78 -6.30 -0.92
N LEU A 276 12.24 -5.51 -1.90
CA LEU A 276 11.68 -4.20 -2.20
C LEU A 276 10.59 -4.32 -3.28
N LEU A 277 9.46 -3.68 -3.03
CA LEU A 277 8.38 -3.45 -3.97
C LEU A 277 7.97 -1.99 -3.90
N ALA A 278 8.09 -1.25 -5.00
CA ALA A 278 7.67 0.15 -5.01
C ALA A 278 6.91 0.52 -6.29
N ALA A 279 5.74 1.14 -6.10
CA ALA A 279 4.94 1.75 -7.15
C ALA A 279 5.56 3.09 -7.53
N ASN A 280 6.10 3.21 -8.73
CA ASN A 280 6.82 4.40 -9.19
C ASN A 280 6.20 5.00 -10.46
N PRO A 281 5.44 6.11 -10.37
CA PRO A 281 4.90 6.80 -11.51
C PRO A 281 5.92 7.72 -12.21
N PHE A 282 7.04 8.05 -11.58
CA PHE A 282 7.98 9.08 -12.02
C PHE A 282 9.22 8.55 -12.74
N GLY A 283 9.65 7.32 -12.47
CA GLY A 283 10.81 6.70 -13.14
C GLY A 283 10.58 6.55 -14.64
N ARG A 284 11.65 6.75 -15.45
CA ARG A 284 11.66 6.72 -16.90
C ARG A 284 12.70 5.73 -17.42
N GLU A 285 12.89 5.71 -18.75
CA GLU A 285 13.86 4.82 -19.36
C GLU A 285 15.31 5.25 -19.09
N LYS A 286 15.61 6.54 -19.11
CA LYS A 286 16.99 7.05 -19.16
C LYS A 286 17.78 6.74 -17.87
N HIS A 287 17.26 7.06 -16.70
CA HIS A 287 17.97 6.91 -15.43
C HIS A 287 17.41 5.78 -14.57
N ALA A 288 16.09 5.65 -14.43
CA ALA A 288 15.48 4.52 -13.73
C ALA A 288 15.66 3.19 -14.45
N LYS A 289 15.91 3.20 -15.78
CA LYS A 289 16.08 2.02 -16.62
C LYS A 289 14.84 1.12 -16.63
N PHE A 290 13.65 1.73 -16.62
CA PHE A 290 12.41 0.98 -16.63
C PHE A 290 12.03 0.53 -18.05
N PRO A 291 12.03 -0.80 -18.35
CA PRO A 291 11.69 -1.32 -19.68
C PRO A 291 10.24 -1.01 -20.10
N GLY A 292 9.32 -0.86 -19.14
CA GLY A 292 7.94 -0.43 -19.38
C GLY A 292 7.81 1.03 -19.79
N ARG A 293 8.90 1.82 -19.74
CA ARG A 293 8.97 3.23 -20.15
C ARG A 293 9.78 3.46 -21.42
N LYS A 294 9.99 2.42 -22.22
CA LYS A 294 10.78 2.50 -23.45
C LYS A 294 10.29 3.65 -24.34
N GLY A 295 11.23 4.52 -24.74
CA GLY A 295 10.96 5.71 -25.54
C GLY A 295 10.35 6.89 -24.78
N ASN A 296 10.00 6.74 -23.50
CA ASN A 296 9.44 7.81 -22.67
C ASN A 296 10.48 8.32 -21.67
N ASN A 297 10.95 9.54 -21.88
CA ASN A 297 11.88 10.25 -21.01
C ASN A 297 11.31 11.57 -20.48
N ASP A 298 10.04 11.88 -20.78
CA ASP A 298 9.39 13.12 -20.35
C ASP A 298 9.14 13.09 -18.83
N LEU A 299 9.76 14.04 -18.14
CA LEU A 299 9.61 14.17 -16.70
C LEU A 299 8.24 14.73 -16.33
N VAL A 300 7.70 14.27 -15.20
CA VAL A 300 6.47 14.85 -14.65
C VAL A 300 6.79 16.21 -14.05
N THR A 301 6.11 17.23 -14.54
CA THR A 301 6.31 18.62 -14.13
C THR A 301 5.01 19.21 -13.63
N MET A 302 5.09 19.95 -12.52
CA MET A 302 3.99 20.72 -11.93
C MET A 302 4.41 22.20 -11.91
N LYS A 303 3.58 23.07 -12.48
CA LYS A 303 3.73 24.52 -12.28
C LYS A 303 3.32 24.89 -10.87
N LYS A 304 3.80 26.02 -10.35
CA LYS A 304 3.32 26.53 -9.07
C LYS A 304 1.79 26.69 -9.11
N GLY A 305 1.10 26.11 -8.12
CA GLY A 305 -0.35 26.04 -8.01
C GLY A 305 -0.97 24.73 -8.53
N ASP A 306 -0.24 23.92 -9.28
CA ASP A 306 -0.75 22.66 -9.81
C ASP A 306 -0.92 21.60 -8.71
N HIS A 307 -1.86 20.68 -8.98
CA HIS A 307 -2.12 19.49 -8.17
C HIS A 307 -1.87 18.22 -8.98
N LEU A 308 -1.28 17.21 -8.36
CA LEU A 308 -1.14 15.86 -8.89
C LEU A 308 -1.76 14.88 -7.91
N LYS A 309 -2.87 14.26 -8.32
CA LYS A 309 -3.58 13.27 -7.51
C LYS A 309 -3.15 11.87 -7.89
N LEU A 310 -2.82 11.07 -6.88
CA LEU A 310 -2.43 9.68 -7.01
C LEU A 310 -3.25 8.85 -6.02
N ARG A 311 -3.70 7.68 -6.45
CA ARG A 311 -4.44 6.75 -5.61
C ARG A 311 -3.80 5.38 -5.66
N TYR A 312 -3.53 4.82 -4.48
CA TYR A 312 -2.93 3.51 -4.27
C TYR A 312 -3.66 2.75 -3.17
N ALA A 313 -3.36 1.45 -3.03
CA ALA A 313 -3.70 0.72 -1.82
C ALA A 313 -2.62 -0.28 -1.44
N LEU A 314 -2.49 -0.51 -0.13
CA LEU A 314 -1.75 -1.61 0.47
C LEU A 314 -2.77 -2.67 0.87
N TYR A 315 -2.75 -3.82 0.22
CA TYR A 315 -3.62 -4.95 0.51
C TYR A 315 -2.85 -6.03 1.25
N LEU A 316 -3.23 -6.29 2.49
CA LEU A 316 -2.63 -7.28 3.37
C LEU A 316 -3.51 -8.54 3.36
N HIS A 317 -2.91 -9.70 3.05
CA HIS A 317 -3.68 -10.93 2.88
C HIS A 317 -2.98 -12.16 3.44
N ALA A 318 -3.78 -13.11 3.91
CA ALA A 318 -3.33 -14.47 4.18
C ALA A 318 -3.20 -15.25 2.86
N GLY A 319 -2.31 -16.23 2.81
CA GLY A 319 -2.01 -17.01 1.62
C GLY A 319 -1.16 -16.28 0.58
N ASP A 320 -0.99 -16.88 -0.58
CA ASP A 320 -0.36 -16.27 -1.75
C ASP A 320 -1.34 -15.36 -2.52
N GLU A 321 -0.95 -14.86 -3.69
CA GLU A 321 -1.78 -13.95 -4.49
C GLU A 321 -3.13 -14.55 -4.92
N LYS A 322 -3.21 -15.89 -5.04
CA LYS A 322 -4.44 -16.59 -5.44
C LYS A 322 -5.35 -16.85 -4.25
N GLU A 323 -4.79 -17.40 -3.16
CA GLU A 323 -5.52 -17.66 -1.91
C GLU A 323 -5.98 -16.33 -1.29
N GLY A 324 -5.14 -15.31 -1.31
CA GLY A 324 -5.44 -13.95 -0.88
C GLY A 324 -6.42 -13.21 -1.79
N LYS A 325 -6.75 -13.80 -2.97
CA LYS A 325 -7.70 -13.22 -3.96
C LYS A 325 -7.32 -11.80 -4.38
N VAL A 326 -6.02 -11.55 -4.61
CA VAL A 326 -5.47 -10.23 -4.91
C VAL A 326 -6.19 -9.57 -6.08
N ALA A 327 -6.41 -10.28 -7.20
CA ALA A 327 -7.13 -9.73 -8.35
C ALA A 327 -8.56 -9.28 -8.01
N LYS A 328 -9.30 -10.06 -7.18
CA LYS A 328 -10.65 -9.70 -6.76
C LYS A 328 -10.67 -8.49 -5.78
N ALA A 329 -9.65 -8.40 -4.91
CA ALA A 329 -9.49 -7.25 -4.03
C ALA A 329 -9.18 -5.98 -4.83
N PHE A 330 -8.35 -6.11 -5.88
CA PHE A 330 -8.07 -5.01 -6.82
C PHE A 330 -9.33 -4.52 -7.54
N GLU A 331 -10.21 -5.42 -8.05
CA GLU A 331 -11.50 -5.04 -8.65
C GLU A 331 -12.38 -4.25 -7.66
N GLY A 332 -12.35 -4.61 -6.37
CA GLY A 332 -13.07 -3.87 -5.31
C GLY A 332 -12.51 -2.47 -5.10
N PHE A 333 -11.18 -2.35 -5.10
CA PHE A 333 -10.46 -1.08 -4.98
C PHE A 333 -10.78 -0.14 -6.16
N GLU A 334 -10.70 -0.63 -7.40
CA GLU A 334 -10.99 0.13 -8.62
C GLU A 334 -12.43 0.67 -8.65
N ARG A 335 -13.42 -0.16 -8.27
CA ARG A 335 -14.82 0.26 -8.21
C ARG A 335 -15.09 1.33 -7.14
N GLY A 336 -14.34 1.29 -6.04
CA GLY A 336 -14.42 2.32 -5.00
C GLY A 336 -13.95 3.70 -5.47
N GLY A 337 -12.99 3.75 -6.39
CA GLY A 337 -12.50 5.00 -7.01
C GLY A 337 -13.48 5.66 -7.98
N LYS A 338 -14.37 4.88 -8.63
CA LYS A 338 -15.34 5.38 -9.62
C LYS A 338 -16.58 6.05 -8.99
N LYS A 339 -16.70 6.08 -7.67
CA LYS A 339 -17.87 6.64 -6.94
C LYS A 339 -17.62 8.02 -6.31
N GLY A 340 -16.46 8.61 -6.55
CA GLY A 340 -16.06 9.92 -6.02
C GLY A 340 -16.20 11.06 -7.04
#